data_9eac37af8e701560525b9173bbd26434
#
_entry.id   9eac37af8e701560525b9173bbd26434
#
_cell.length_a   1.000
_cell.length_b   1.000
_cell.length_c   1.000
_cell.angle_alpha   90.00
_cell.angle_beta   90.00
_cell.angle_gamma   90.00
#
_symmetry.space_group_name_H-M   'P 1'
#
loop_
_entity.id
_entity.type
_entity.pdbx_description
1 polymer ?
#
loop_
_entity_poly.entity_id
_entity_poly.type
_entity_poly.pdbx_seq_one_letter_code
_entity_poly.pdbx_strand_id
1 'polypeptide(L)'
;MSVLDLARPEIRTLQPYSSARMEAGGGQIMLNANESAWEPADDAGFGCNRYPDPQPASLLQALASLYGVQREQLCVGRGSDEAIDLLVRAFCRAGQDAIVIQPPTFGMYAVSARIQNAAVIEVPLAQDFGLDSEALLAAITPAVKLVFLCTPNNPSGRSIARDDIEHVAQALAGKALLVVDEAYIEFSDQSSAIELIGRYEHVAVLRTLSKAWALAGARIGTLIANPEVIGLIRRIMAPYPLPTPCVAAALAALSPSGQQAAREHIAIVREQRAFMSEALSTVPGVREVLPSDTNFLAVRFDDAGAAYQRLQQAGIVVRDVRRYPKLKDALRITIGTPDENAKVLATLNEMTLNKVQA
;
A
#
# COMPACT_ATOMS: atom_id res chain seq x y z
N MET A 1 -22.09 15.07 11.64
CA MET A 1 -20.69 15.49 11.91
C MET A 1 -19.95 15.24 10.62
N SER A 2 -19.33 16.26 10.01
CA SER A 2 -18.56 16.08 8.77
C SER A 2 -17.27 15.29 9.06
N VAL A 3 -16.78 14.53 8.08
CA VAL A 3 -15.49 13.83 8.19
C VAL A 3 -14.33 14.80 8.51
N LEU A 4 -14.44 16.06 8.11
CA LEU A 4 -13.45 17.09 8.47
C LEU A 4 -13.40 17.39 9.97
N ASP A 5 -14.46 17.11 10.74
CA ASP A 5 -14.45 17.31 12.21
C ASP A 5 -13.49 16.35 12.92
N LEU A 6 -13.13 15.24 12.27
CA LEU A 6 -12.12 14.28 12.75
C LEU A 6 -10.69 14.80 12.55
N ALA A 7 -10.48 15.73 11.61
CA ALA A 7 -9.16 16.26 11.27
C ALA A 7 -8.69 17.31 12.28
N ARG A 8 -7.40 17.54 12.32
CA ARG A 8 -6.75 18.56 13.13
C ARG A 8 -7.28 19.95 12.74
N PRO A 9 -7.75 20.77 13.72
CA PRO A 9 -8.28 22.12 13.45
C PRO A 9 -7.29 23.02 12.69
N GLU A 10 -5.99 22.92 13.01
CA GLU A 10 -4.94 23.72 12.38
C GLU A 10 -4.77 23.40 10.89
N ILE A 11 -5.00 22.15 10.51
CA ILE A 11 -4.91 21.71 9.11
C ILE A 11 -6.17 22.10 8.33
N ARG A 12 -7.33 22.10 8.99
CA ARG A 12 -8.59 22.50 8.36
C ARG A 12 -8.56 23.97 7.88
N THR A 13 -7.85 24.82 8.60
CA THR A 13 -7.74 26.25 8.30
C THR A 13 -6.45 26.63 7.58
N LEU A 14 -5.52 25.66 7.40
CA LEU A 14 -4.25 25.91 6.74
C LEU A 14 -4.47 26.34 5.29
N GLN A 15 -3.88 27.47 4.91
CA GLN A 15 -3.81 27.87 3.52
C GLN A 15 -2.75 27.01 2.82
N PRO A 16 -3.08 26.30 1.74
CA PRO A 16 -2.10 25.51 1.02
C PRO A 16 -1.03 26.42 0.41
N TYR A 17 0.17 25.88 0.25
CA TYR A 17 1.19 26.57 -0.54
C TYR A 17 0.71 26.70 -1.99
N SER A 18 0.64 27.94 -2.49
CA SER A 18 0.38 28.18 -3.92
C SER A 18 1.71 28.12 -4.65
N SER A 19 1.86 27.17 -5.56
CA SER A 19 3.07 27.07 -6.38
C SER A 19 2.96 27.96 -7.62
N ALA A 20 4.11 28.46 -8.09
CA ALA A 20 4.19 29.27 -9.31
C ALA A 20 3.52 28.56 -10.51
N ARG A 21 3.55 27.21 -10.55
CA ARG A 21 2.88 26.41 -11.58
C ARG A 21 1.35 26.47 -11.46
N MET A 22 0.82 26.50 -10.25
CA MET A 22 -0.64 26.60 -10.00
C MET A 22 -1.17 27.99 -10.32
N GLU A 23 -0.35 29.04 -10.12
CA GLU A 23 -0.70 30.44 -10.39
C GLU A 23 -0.61 30.80 -11.87
N ALA A 24 0.08 29.99 -12.68
CA ALA A 24 0.47 30.37 -14.05
C ALA A 24 -0.68 30.44 -15.07
N GLY A 25 -1.92 30.14 -14.75
CA GLY A 25 -3.09 30.35 -15.61
C GLY A 25 -2.98 29.91 -17.09
N GLY A 26 -1.85 29.30 -17.48
CA GLY A 26 -1.46 28.93 -18.84
C GLY A 26 -0.67 30.05 -19.55
N GLY A 27 0.47 29.72 -20.14
CA GLY A 27 1.31 30.61 -20.93
C GLY A 27 2.35 29.84 -21.72
N GLN A 28 2.77 30.34 -22.87
CA GLN A 28 3.79 29.67 -23.70
C GLN A 28 5.21 29.93 -23.16
N ILE A 29 5.45 31.02 -22.45
CA ILE A 29 6.75 31.36 -21.88
C ILE A 29 6.61 31.37 -20.35
N MET A 30 7.28 30.42 -19.69
CA MET A 30 7.22 30.20 -18.24
C MET A 30 8.50 30.75 -17.60
N LEU A 31 8.39 31.87 -16.89
CA LEU A 31 9.51 32.56 -16.20
C LEU A 31 9.20 32.85 -14.72
N ASN A 32 8.37 32.00 -14.09
CA ASN A 32 7.78 32.27 -12.79
C ASN A 32 8.26 31.33 -11.67
N ALA A 33 9.08 30.30 -11.99
CA ALA A 33 9.49 29.26 -11.03
C ALA A 33 11.01 29.13 -10.89
N ASN A 34 11.80 30.09 -11.43
CA ASN A 34 13.27 30.08 -11.42
C ASN A 34 13.89 28.82 -12.03
N GLU A 35 13.18 28.21 -12.95
CA GLU A 35 13.61 26.99 -13.66
C GLU A 35 14.68 27.31 -14.69
N SER A 36 15.52 26.32 -15.05
CA SER A 36 16.45 26.43 -16.17
C SER A 36 15.69 26.67 -17.47
N ALA A 37 16.19 27.56 -18.30
CA ALA A 37 15.66 27.81 -19.65
C ALA A 37 16.03 26.64 -20.62
N TRP A 38 17.03 25.86 -20.28
CA TRP A 38 17.57 24.77 -21.11
C TRP A 38 17.28 23.42 -20.49
N GLU A 39 16.93 22.45 -21.32
CA GLU A 39 16.79 21.05 -20.94
C GLU A 39 18.15 20.45 -20.57
N PRO A 40 18.20 19.43 -19.68
CA PRO A 40 19.41 18.64 -19.47
C PRO A 40 19.84 17.95 -20.76
N ALA A 41 21.14 17.68 -20.90
CA ALA A 41 21.63 16.83 -21.97
C ALA A 41 20.97 15.44 -21.85
N ASP A 42 20.51 14.86 -22.96
CA ASP A 42 19.90 13.55 -23.03
C ASP A 42 18.63 13.39 -22.15
N ASP A 43 17.81 14.44 -22.02
CA ASP A 43 16.56 14.43 -21.22
C ASP A 43 15.50 13.44 -21.75
N ALA A 44 15.71 12.82 -22.89
CA ALA A 44 14.75 11.92 -23.53
C ALA A 44 13.35 12.53 -23.80
N GLY A 45 13.27 13.87 -23.83
CA GLY A 45 12.02 14.60 -24.08
C GLY A 45 11.06 14.70 -22.87
N PHE A 46 11.55 14.44 -21.67
CA PHE A 46 10.72 14.56 -20.45
C PHE A 46 10.50 16.01 -20.01
N GLY A 47 11.36 16.96 -20.43
CA GLY A 47 11.31 18.36 -19.98
C GLY A 47 11.60 18.49 -18.48
N CYS A 48 12.61 17.75 -18.00
CA CYS A 48 12.97 17.71 -16.56
C CYS A 48 13.50 19.04 -16.00
N ASN A 49 13.78 20.03 -16.87
CA ASN A 49 14.06 21.39 -16.46
C ASN A 49 12.82 22.15 -15.96
N ARG A 50 11.63 21.59 -16.03
CA ARG A 50 10.37 22.21 -15.60
C ARG A 50 9.74 21.42 -14.44
N TYR A 51 9.21 22.15 -13.46
CA TYR A 51 8.39 21.52 -12.42
C TYR A 51 7.17 20.84 -13.02
N PRO A 52 6.85 19.60 -12.60
CA PRO A 52 5.64 18.90 -13.04
C PRO A 52 4.37 19.54 -12.48
N ASP A 53 3.23 19.19 -13.05
CA ASP A 53 1.96 19.52 -12.41
C ASP A 53 1.84 18.80 -11.06
N PRO A 54 1.38 19.47 -9.99
CA PRO A 54 1.25 18.85 -8.67
C PRO A 54 0.40 17.56 -8.66
N GLN A 55 -0.66 17.58 -9.45
CA GLN A 55 -1.56 16.44 -9.65
C GLN A 55 -1.90 16.35 -11.14
N PRO A 56 -1.05 15.67 -11.96
CA PRO A 56 -1.18 15.68 -13.42
C PRO A 56 -2.54 15.21 -13.88
N ALA A 57 -3.26 16.04 -14.63
CA ALA A 57 -4.64 15.78 -15.02
C ALA A 57 -4.81 14.49 -15.83
N SER A 58 -3.84 14.16 -16.70
CA SER A 58 -3.83 12.91 -17.47
C SER A 58 -3.72 11.67 -16.58
N LEU A 59 -2.84 11.74 -15.57
CA LEU A 59 -2.68 10.63 -14.62
C LEU A 59 -3.93 10.47 -13.74
N LEU A 60 -4.48 11.58 -13.21
CA LEU A 60 -5.72 11.54 -12.46
C LEU A 60 -6.88 10.94 -13.29
N GLN A 61 -6.98 11.32 -14.57
CA GLN A 61 -8.02 10.77 -15.45
C GLN A 61 -7.84 9.26 -15.67
N ALA A 62 -6.62 8.80 -15.93
CA ALA A 62 -6.33 7.38 -16.12
C ALA A 62 -6.64 6.56 -14.86
N LEU A 63 -6.25 7.06 -13.68
CA LEU A 63 -6.53 6.39 -12.40
C LEU A 63 -8.02 6.45 -12.02
N ALA A 64 -8.71 7.56 -12.30
CA ALA A 64 -10.15 7.67 -12.10
C ALA A 64 -10.92 6.63 -12.93
N SER A 65 -10.53 6.45 -14.19
CA SER A 65 -11.08 5.41 -15.07
C SER A 65 -10.75 4.01 -14.57
N LEU A 66 -9.52 3.77 -14.11
CA LEU A 66 -9.10 2.48 -13.57
C LEU A 66 -9.89 2.06 -12.33
N TYR A 67 -10.13 3.01 -11.42
CA TYR A 67 -10.77 2.74 -10.12
C TYR A 67 -12.29 2.98 -10.12
N GLY A 68 -12.86 3.50 -11.22
CA GLY A 68 -14.29 3.80 -11.31
C GLY A 68 -14.76 4.94 -10.40
N VAL A 69 -13.91 5.96 -10.17
CA VAL A 69 -14.18 7.09 -9.26
C VAL A 69 -14.01 8.44 -9.97
N GLN A 70 -14.42 9.51 -9.30
CA GLN A 70 -14.20 10.88 -9.81
C GLN A 70 -12.77 11.35 -9.49
N ARG A 71 -12.20 12.25 -10.31
CA ARG A 71 -10.86 12.80 -10.09
C ARG A 71 -10.72 13.55 -8.75
N GLU A 72 -11.80 14.16 -8.29
CA GLU A 72 -11.89 14.88 -7.03
C GLU A 72 -11.75 13.95 -5.80
N GLN A 73 -11.99 12.67 -6.00
CA GLN A 73 -11.81 11.62 -4.98
C GLN A 73 -10.39 11.07 -4.93
N LEU A 74 -9.46 11.56 -5.76
CA LEU A 74 -8.10 11.04 -5.88
C LEU A 74 -7.04 12.05 -5.39
N CYS A 75 -6.03 11.56 -4.69
CA CYS A 75 -4.77 12.24 -4.46
C CYS A 75 -3.63 11.26 -4.75
N VAL A 76 -2.75 11.62 -5.69
CA VAL A 76 -1.63 10.77 -6.12
C VAL A 76 -0.33 11.27 -5.50
N GLY A 77 0.44 10.37 -4.92
CA GLY A 77 1.69 10.69 -4.25
C GLY A 77 2.78 9.64 -4.48
N ARG A 78 3.89 9.78 -3.76
CA ARG A 78 5.10 8.95 -3.85
C ARG A 78 4.92 7.58 -3.18
N GLY A 79 4.02 6.75 -3.72
CA GLY A 79 3.57 5.50 -3.14
C GLY A 79 2.47 5.72 -2.08
N SER A 80 1.81 4.63 -1.68
CA SER A 80 0.84 4.68 -0.58
C SER A 80 1.48 5.10 0.76
N ASP A 81 2.79 4.93 0.91
CA ASP A 81 3.54 5.36 2.09
C ASP A 81 3.39 6.87 2.38
N GLU A 82 3.43 7.72 1.32
CA GLU A 82 3.20 9.15 1.48
C GLU A 82 1.77 9.46 1.91
N ALA A 83 0.79 8.75 1.37
CA ALA A 83 -0.60 8.93 1.78
C ALA A 83 -0.82 8.53 3.25
N ILE A 84 -0.17 7.46 3.73
CA ILE A 84 -0.20 7.07 5.14
C ILE A 84 0.35 8.19 6.02
N ASP A 85 1.54 8.72 5.69
CA ASP A 85 2.18 9.80 6.44
C ASP A 85 1.30 11.06 6.46
N LEU A 86 0.78 11.48 5.30
CA LEU A 86 -0.08 12.66 5.20
C LEU A 86 -1.39 12.49 5.98
N LEU A 87 -2.01 11.32 5.97
CA LEU A 87 -3.22 11.03 6.76
C LEU A 87 -2.92 11.15 8.27
N VAL A 88 -1.82 10.55 8.73
CA VAL A 88 -1.43 10.67 10.15
C VAL A 88 -1.18 12.13 10.53
N ARG A 89 -0.49 12.89 9.69
CA ARG A 89 -0.22 14.33 9.93
C ARG A 89 -1.48 15.18 9.89
N ALA A 90 -2.44 14.86 9.04
CA ALA A 90 -3.69 15.61 8.91
C ALA A 90 -4.66 15.36 10.06
N PHE A 91 -4.69 14.14 10.60
CA PHE A 91 -5.72 13.74 11.56
C PHE A 91 -5.21 13.61 13.00
N CYS A 92 -3.92 13.31 13.23
CA CYS A 92 -3.41 13.04 14.57
C CYS A 92 -2.58 14.21 15.14
N ARG A 93 -3.02 14.80 16.24
CA ARG A 93 -2.25 15.78 17.02
C ARG A 93 -1.17 15.03 17.83
N ALA A 94 0.05 15.55 17.78
CA ALA A 94 1.17 15.00 18.51
C ALA A 94 0.89 14.94 20.03
N GLY A 95 1.16 13.78 20.63
CA GLY A 95 0.99 13.54 22.06
C GLY A 95 -0.45 13.47 22.58
N GLN A 96 -1.47 13.55 21.69
CA GLN A 96 -2.88 13.58 22.07
C GLN A 96 -3.72 12.50 21.38
N ASP A 97 -3.49 12.30 20.09
CA ASP A 97 -4.33 11.42 19.28
C ASP A 97 -3.61 10.08 18.98
N ALA A 98 -4.37 9.11 18.53
CA ALA A 98 -3.93 7.74 18.33
C ALA A 98 -4.40 7.18 16.98
N ILE A 99 -3.68 6.15 16.52
CA ILE A 99 -4.14 5.26 15.45
C ILE A 99 -4.38 3.86 16.00
N VAL A 100 -5.22 3.08 15.32
CA VAL A 100 -5.41 1.64 15.59
C VAL A 100 -4.87 0.84 14.41
N ILE A 101 -4.11 -0.21 14.72
CA ILE A 101 -3.55 -1.18 13.75
C ILE A 101 -3.76 -2.61 14.24
N GLN A 102 -3.68 -3.61 13.33
CA GLN A 102 -3.87 -5.03 13.64
C GLN A 102 -2.60 -5.85 13.34
N PRO A 103 -1.63 -5.91 14.29
CA PRO A 103 -0.43 -6.73 14.09
C PRO A 103 -0.76 -8.25 14.02
N PRO A 104 -0.02 -9.03 13.20
CA PRO A 104 1.04 -8.60 12.29
C PRO A 104 0.48 -7.91 11.05
N THR A 105 0.92 -6.68 10.78
CA THR A 105 0.50 -5.89 9.62
C THR A 105 1.64 -5.03 9.07
N PHE A 106 1.38 -4.23 8.04
CA PHE A 106 2.38 -3.38 7.42
C PHE A 106 2.93 -2.34 8.42
N GLY A 107 4.25 -2.34 8.59
CA GLY A 107 4.90 -1.58 9.67
C GLY A 107 4.88 -0.06 9.52
N MET A 108 4.62 0.47 8.30
CA MET A 108 4.67 1.92 8.07
C MET A 108 3.56 2.69 8.78
N TYR A 109 2.44 2.07 9.10
CA TYR A 109 1.39 2.73 9.89
C TYR A 109 1.94 3.16 11.25
N ALA A 110 2.55 2.22 11.98
CA ALA A 110 3.15 2.50 13.28
C ALA A 110 4.36 3.45 13.18
N VAL A 111 5.17 3.35 12.12
CA VAL A 111 6.32 4.25 11.90
C VAL A 111 5.84 5.68 11.69
N SER A 112 4.88 5.92 10.81
CA SER A 112 4.33 7.26 10.55
C SER A 112 3.68 7.85 11.81
N ALA A 113 2.93 7.04 12.58
CA ALA A 113 2.33 7.49 13.83
C ALA A 113 3.42 7.91 14.85
N ARG A 114 4.47 7.10 15.02
CA ARG A 114 5.58 7.41 15.95
C ARG A 114 6.35 8.66 15.53
N ILE A 115 6.57 8.88 14.22
CA ILE A 115 7.18 10.11 13.69
C ILE A 115 6.33 11.34 14.05
N GLN A 116 5.01 11.22 13.97
CA GLN A 116 4.05 12.27 14.35
C GLN A 116 3.88 12.40 15.87
N ASN A 117 4.51 11.55 16.68
CA ASN A 117 4.26 11.42 18.12
C ASN A 117 2.77 11.15 18.44
N ALA A 118 2.09 10.39 17.58
CA ALA A 118 0.76 9.86 17.84
C ALA A 118 0.86 8.47 18.47
N ALA A 119 -0.06 8.13 19.38
CA ALA A 119 -0.09 6.83 20.01
C ALA A 119 -0.49 5.74 18.99
N VAL A 120 0.03 4.53 19.20
CA VAL A 120 -0.32 3.35 18.41
C VAL A 120 -1.03 2.35 19.32
N ILE A 121 -2.31 2.09 19.04
CA ILE A 121 -3.10 1.07 19.71
C ILE A 121 -3.07 -0.18 18.85
N GLU A 122 -2.52 -1.26 19.38
CA GLU A 122 -2.40 -2.53 18.70
C GLU A 122 -3.53 -3.46 19.12
N VAL A 123 -4.36 -3.87 18.16
CA VAL A 123 -5.38 -4.92 18.32
C VAL A 123 -4.94 -6.10 17.45
N PRO A 124 -4.30 -7.13 18.03
CA PRO A 124 -3.73 -8.21 17.23
C PRO A 124 -4.80 -8.98 16.43
N LEU A 125 -4.48 -9.34 15.19
CA LEU A 125 -5.29 -10.25 14.40
C LEU A 125 -5.54 -11.57 15.16
N ALA A 126 -6.62 -12.28 14.85
CA ALA A 126 -6.93 -13.59 15.40
C ALA A 126 -5.84 -14.63 15.10
N GLN A 127 -5.94 -15.85 15.64
CA GLN A 127 -4.92 -16.89 15.42
C GLN A 127 -4.78 -17.30 13.96
N ASP A 128 -5.86 -17.26 13.21
CA ASP A 128 -5.93 -17.52 11.79
C ASP A 128 -5.64 -16.29 10.92
N PHE A 129 -5.17 -15.18 11.52
CA PHE A 129 -4.94 -13.87 10.90
C PHE A 129 -6.23 -13.19 10.38
N GLY A 130 -7.41 -13.59 10.85
CA GLY A 130 -8.66 -12.89 10.62
C GLY A 130 -8.74 -11.61 11.46
N LEU A 131 -9.62 -10.69 11.06
CA LEU A 131 -9.93 -9.49 11.82
C LEU A 131 -10.79 -9.85 13.04
N ASP A 132 -10.37 -9.38 14.21
CA ASP A 132 -11.23 -9.33 15.40
C ASP A 132 -11.91 -7.97 15.47
N SER A 133 -13.07 -7.87 14.82
CA SER A 133 -13.81 -6.60 14.72
C SER A 133 -14.36 -6.13 16.07
N GLU A 134 -14.73 -7.05 16.97
CA GLU A 134 -15.22 -6.70 18.31
C GLU A 134 -14.11 -6.09 19.16
N ALA A 135 -12.93 -6.73 19.21
CA ALA A 135 -11.78 -6.20 19.91
C ALA A 135 -11.31 -4.87 19.31
N LEU A 136 -11.35 -4.72 17.98
CA LEU A 136 -11.02 -3.48 17.30
C LEU A 136 -11.97 -2.37 17.73
N LEU A 137 -13.27 -2.61 17.70
CA LEU A 137 -14.29 -1.59 18.04
C LEU A 137 -14.26 -1.23 19.53
N ALA A 138 -13.93 -2.18 20.41
CA ALA A 138 -13.73 -1.93 21.84
C ALA A 138 -12.52 -1.03 22.13
N ALA A 139 -11.53 -1.00 21.24
CA ALA A 139 -10.34 -0.14 21.36
C ALA A 139 -10.56 1.32 20.91
N ILE A 140 -11.74 1.64 20.33
CA ILE A 140 -12.04 2.98 19.81
C ILE A 140 -12.39 3.93 20.95
N THR A 141 -11.53 4.92 21.14
CA THR A 141 -11.70 6.02 22.11
C THR A 141 -11.76 7.37 21.38
N PRO A 142 -12.15 8.47 22.03
CA PRO A 142 -12.11 9.80 21.40
C PRO A 142 -10.72 10.26 20.90
N ALA A 143 -9.65 9.67 21.42
CA ALA A 143 -8.28 9.91 20.96
C ALA A 143 -7.97 9.22 19.62
N VAL A 144 -8.67 8.15 19.25
CA VAL A 144 -8.46 7.44 18.00
C VAL A 144 -8.99 8.28 16.84
N LYS A 145 -8.11 8.59 15.87
CA LYS A 145 -8.46 9.36 14.67
C LYS A 145 -8.40 8.53 13.40
N LEU A 146 -7.54 7.51 13.37
CA LEU A 146 -7.35 6.65 12.20
C LEU A 146 -7.39 5.18 12.61
N VAL A 147 -8.06 4.37 11.82
CA VAL A 147 -8.03 2.91 11.88
C VAL A 147 -7.49 2.41 10.55
N PHE A 148 -6.38 1.69 10.55
CA PHE A 148 -5.80 1.10 9.34
C PHE A 148 -6.18 -0.38 9.24
N LEU A 149 -6.79 -0.80 8.14
CA LEU A 149 -7.01 -2.19 7.77
C LEU A 149 -6.18 -2.50 6.52
N CYS A 150 -5.30 -3.51 6.60
CA CYS A 150 -4.50 -3.97 5.44
C CYS A 150 -5.18 -5.21 4.83
N THR A 151 -5.66 -5.11 3.60
CA THR A 151 -6.37 -6.22 2.96
C THR A 151 -6.17 -6.25 1.43
N PRO A 152 -5.62 -7.32 0.88
CA PRO A 152 -4.99 -8.46 1.57
C PRO A 152 -3.81 -8.06 2.45
N ASN A 153 -3.68 -8.69 3.62
CA ASN A 153 -2.73 -8.25 4.65
C ASN A 153 -1.28 -8.63 4.35
N ASN A 154 -0.38 -7.74 4.64
CA ASN A 154 1.07 -7.95 4.65
C ASN A 154 1.57 -7.94 6.10
N PRO A 155 2.15 -9.04 6.65
CA PRO A 155 2.77 -10.14 5.91
C PRO A 155 1.98 -11.47 5.88
N SER A 156 0.77 -11.57 6.42
CA SER A 156 0.06 -12.85 6.55
C SER A 156 -0.52 -13.37 5.21
N GLY A 157 -0.84 -12.47 4.27
CA GLY A 157 -1.43 -12.83 2.97
C GLY A 157 -2.97 -12.85 2.97
N ARG A 158 -3.63 -12.90 4.12
CA ARG A 158 -5.08 -13.08 4.22
C ARG A 158 -5.85 -11.79 3.91
N SER A 159 -6.95 -11.93 3.18
CA SER A 159 -7.94 -10.87 2.99
C SER A 159 -8.90 -10.76 4.17
N ILE A 160 -9.41 -9.56 4.41
CA ILE A 160 -10.54 -9.28 5.29
C ILE A 160 -11.80 -9.33 4.43
N ALA A 161 -12.85 -9.99 4.93
CA ALA A 161 -14.12 -10.05 4.21
C ALA A 161 -14.74 -8.66 4.05
N ARG A 162 -15.41 -8.43 2.92
CA ARG A 162 -16.02 -7.14 2.61
C ARG A 162 -17.03 -6.69 3.66
N ASP A 163 -17.84 -7.64 4.17
CA ASP A 163 -18.85 -7.38 5.19
C ASP A 163 -18.24 -6.96 6.53
N ASP A 164 -17.07 -7.51 6.89
CA ASP A 164 -16.34 -7.11 8.10
C ASP A 164 -15.80 -5.67 7.97
N ILE A 165 -15.29 -5.31 6.78
CA ILE A 165 -14.84 -3.94 6.52
C ILE A 165 -16.02 -2.96 6.62
N GLU A 166 -17.16 -3.32 6.05
CA GLU A 166 -18.36 -2.49 6.11
C GLU A 166 -18.93 -2.38 7.52
N HIS A 167 -18.93 -3.47 8.29
CA HIS A 167 -19.32 -3.44 9.70
C HIS A 167 -18.45 -2.47 10.51
N VAL A 168 -17.13 -2.51 10.32
CA VAL A 168 -16.20 -1.55 10.95
C VAL A 168 -16.47 -0.13 10.47
N ALA A 169 -16.68 0.08 9.16
CA ALA A 169 -17.00 1.40 8.61
C ALA A 169 -18.27 1.98 9.26
N GLN A 170 -19.34 1.18 9.35
CA GLN A 170 -20.59 1.61 9.98
C GLN A 170 -20.39 2.03 11.44
N ALA A 171 -19.63 1.26 12.21
CA ALA A 171 -19.40 1.51 13.63
C ALA A 171 -18.48 2.71 13.90
N LEU A 172 -17.62 3.09 12.95
CA LEU A 172 -16.68 4.21 13.04
C LEU A 172 -17.29 5.55 12.62
N ALA A 173 -18.53 5.60 12.16
CA ALA A 173 -19.19 6.83 11.72
C ALA A 173 -19.12 7.94 12.80
N GLY A 174 -18.54 9.10 12.44
CA GLY A 174 -18.32 10.24 13.33
C GLY A 174 -17.27 10.03 14.43
N LYS A 175 -16.52 8.91 14.44
CA LYS A 175 -15.52 8.58 15.46
C LYS A 175 -14.08 8.62 14.94
N ALA A 176 -13.82 7.97 13.80
CA ALA A 176 -12.50 7.87 13.21
C ALA A 176 -12.59 7.67 11.69
N LEU A 177 -11.52 8.03 10.97
CA LEU A 177 -11.36 7.69 9.56
C LEU A 177 -10.88 6.24 9.44
N LEU A 178 -11.59 5.43 8.67
CA LEU A 178 -11.18 4.08 8.29
C LEU A 178 -10.32 4.15 7.04
N VAL A 179 -9.09 3.68 7.13
CA VAL A 179 -8.14 3.60 6.01
C VAL A 179 -7.94 2.14 5.63
N VAL A 180 -8.43 1.75 4.46
CA VAL A 180 -8.29 0.39 3.93
C VAL A 180 -7.13 0.37 2.94
N ASP A 181 -6.05 -0.32 3.30
CA ASP A 181 -4.87 -0.45 2.43
C ASP A 181 -5.01 -1.68 1.53
N GLU A 182 -5.26 -1.41 0.26
CA GLU A 182 -5.50 -2.39 -0.79
C GLU A 182 -4.29 -2.53 -1.74
N ALA A 183 -3.06 -2.46 -1.22
CA ALA A 183 -1.86 -2.56 -2.05
C ALA A 183 -1.74 -3.88 -2.84
N TYR A 184 -2.49 -4.92 -2.49
CA TYR A 184 -2.45 -6.24 -3.11
C TYR A 184 -3.79 -6.73 -3.67
N ILE A 185 -4.82 -5.89 -3.67
CA ILE A 185 -6.19 -6.31 -3.99
C ILE A 185 -6.34 -6.90 -5.41
N GLU A 186 -5.49 -6.50 -6.37
CA GLU A 186 -5.51 -7.03 -7.73
C GLU A 186 -5.21 -8.54 -7.79
N PHE A 187 -4.59 -9.11 -6.75
CA PHE A 187 -4.30 -10.55 -6.66
C PHE A 187 -5.40 -11.34 -5.93
N SER A 188 -6.39 -10.66 -5.38
CA SER A 188 -7.52 -11.22 -4.62
C SER A 188 -8.78 -11.35 -5.47
N ASP A 189 -9.72 -12.19 -5.02
CA ASP A 189 -11.08 -12.26 -5.56
C ASP A 189 -12.06 -11.38 -4.77
N GLN A 190 -11.59 -10.69 -3.72
CA GLN A 190 -12.42 -9.78 -2.94
C GLN A 190 -12.72 -8.49 -3.71
N SER A 191 -13.93 -7.95 -3.56
CA SER A 191 -14.26 -6.63 -4.09
C SER A 191 -13.57 -5.52 -3.28
N SER A 192 -13.23 -4.43 -3.97
CA SER A 192 -12.57 -3.27 -3.36
C SER A 192 -13.48 -2.50 -2.39
N ALA A 193 -12.90 -2.01 -1.30
CA ALA A 193 -13.57 -1.09 -0.37
C ALA A 193 -13.86 0.31 -0.97
N ILE A 194 -13.39 0.60 -2.19
CA ILE A 194 -13.73 1.84 -2.92
C ILE A 194 -15.24 2.03 -3.01
N GLU A 195 -16.02 0.96 -3.18
CA GLU A 195 -17.48 1.01 -3.22
C GLU A 195 -18.12 1.57 -1.94
N LEU A 196 -17.41 1.50 -0.79
CA LEU A 196 -17.89 2.06 0.48
C LEU A 196 -17.81 3.58 0.53
N ILE A 197 -16.91 4.22 -0.21
CA ILE A 197 -16.66 5.67 -0.14
C ILE A 197 -17.94 6.47 -0.44
N GLY A 198 -18.78 5.96 -1.36
CA GLY A 198 -20.06 6.60 -1.68
C GLY A 198 -21.12 6.56 -0.56
N ARG A 199 -20.95 5.64 0.41
CA ARG A 199 -21.89 5.46 1.54
C ARG A 199 -21.34 5.97 2.86
N TYR A 200 -20.01 6.00 3.01
CA TYR A 200 -19.32 6.35 4.25
C TYR A 200 -18.23 7.39 3.94
N GLU A 201 -18.49 8.66 4.23
CA GLU A 201 -17.56 9.77 3.96
C GLU A 201 -16.22 9.64 4.70
N HIS A 202 -16.17 8.86 5.76
CA HIS A 202 -15.00 8.58 6.59
C HIS A 202 -14.28 7.27 6.19
N VAL A 203 -14.51 6.76 4.99
CA VAL A 203 -13.72 5.65 4.42
C VAL A 203 -12.73 6.22 3.41
N ALA A 204 -11.48 5.80 3.53
CA ALA A 204 -10.40 6.09 2.61
C ALA A 204 -9.73 4.78 2.17
N VAL A 205 -9.33 4.69 0.91
CA VAL A 205 -8.69 3.50 0.35
C VAL A 205 -7.32 3.88 -0.21
N LEU A 206 -6.31 3.06 0.08
CA LEU A 206 -4.97 3.21 -0.48
C LEU A 206 -4.76 2.19 -1.60
N ARG A 207 -4.28 2.66 -2.74
CA ARG A 207 -3.90 1.84 -3.89
C ARG A 207 -2.47 2.18 -4.33
N THR A 208 -1.83 1.27 -5.02
CA THR A 208 -0.45 1.50 -5.51
C THR A 208 -0.20 0.82 -6.84
N LEU A 209 0.62 1.45 -7.68
CA LEU A 209 1.10 0.81 -8.91
C LEU A 209 2.37 -0.03 -8.66
N SER A 210 2.86 -0.11 -7.42
CA SER A 210 4.11 -0.79 -7.07
C SER A 210 4.07 -2.31 -7.17
N LYS A 211 2.89 -2.94 -7.11
CA LYS A 211 2.75 -4.40 -7.00
C LYS A 211 2.25 -5.01 -8.30
N ALA A 212 0.95 -5.02 -8.52
CA ALA A 212 0.32 -5.62 -9.70
C ALA A 212 0.72 -4.94 -11.03
N TRP A 213 1.08 -3.64 -10.98
CA TRP A 213 1.42 -2.83 -12.15
C TRP A 213 2.92 -2.76 -12.45
N ALA A 214 3.76 -3.55 -11.73
CA ALA A 214 5.21 -3.64 -11.90
C ALA A 214 5.97 -2.28 -11.82
N LEU A 215 5.42 -1.28 -11.13
CA LEU A 215 5.97 0.08 -11.04
C LEU A 215 6.52 0.41 -9.64
N ALA A 216 7.13 -0.57 -8.96
CA ALA A 216 7.71 -0.33 -7.63
C ALA A 216 8.73 0.82 -7.63
N GLY A 217 9.54 0.94 -8.69
CA GLY A 217 10.55 2.00 -8.85
C GLY A 217 9.97 3.37 -9.21
N ALA A 218 8.77 3.43 -9.82
CA ALA A 218 8.14 4.70 -10.19
C ALA A 218 7.47 5.42 -9.01
N ARG A 219 7.27 4.75 -7.88
CA ARG A 219 6.73 5.34 -6.65
C ARG A 219 5.37 6.03 -6.84
N ILE A 220 4.41 5.40 -7.49
CA ILE A 220 3.05 5.94 -7.66
C ILE A 220 2.09 5.22 -6.73
N GLY A 221 1.47 5.97 -5.83
CA GLY A 221 0.41 5.52 -4.95
C GLY A 221 -0.75 6.50 -4.94
N THR A 222 -1.94 6.01 -4.63
CA THR A 222 -3.17 6.79 -4.71
C THR A 222 -3.95 6.65 -3.41
N LEU A 223 -4.34 7.78 -2.84
CA LEU A 223 -5.38 7.88 -1.83
C LEU A 223 -6.70 8.14 -2.55
N ILE A 224 -7.71 7.34 -2.24
CA ILE A 224 -9.08 7.46 -2.74
C ILE A 224 -9.99 7.71 -1.55
N ALA A 225 -10.70 8.82 -1.52
CA ALA A 225 -11.53 9.20 -0.39
C ALA A 225 -12.61 10.23 -0.79
N ASN A 226 -13.45 10.61 0.16
CA ASN A 226 -14.34 11.76 0.01
C ASN A 226 -13.55 13.00 -0.44
N PRO A 227 -14.06 13.83 -1.39
CA PRO A 227 -13.38 15.04 -1.86
C PRO A 227 -12.91 16.00 -0.76
N GLU A 228 -13.64 16.10 0.35
CA GLU A 228 -13.22 16.93 1.49
C GLU A 228 -11.92 16.40 2.14
N VAL A 229 -11.78 15.08 2.30
CA VAL A 229 -10.54 14.44 2.79
C VAL A 229 -9.40 14.70 1.79
N ILE A 230 -9.66 14.53 0.49
CA ILE A 230 -8.67 14.79 -0.56
C ILE A 230 -8.21 16.26 -0.52
N GLY A 231 -9.17 17.19 -0.39
CA GLY A 231 -8.85 18.63 -0.26
C GLY A 231 -7.96 18.93 0.96
N LEU A 232 -8.23 18.26 2.09
CA LEU A 232 -7.41 18.38 3.31
C LEU A 232 -5.98 17.89 3.09
N ILE A 233 -5.83 16.71 2.49
CA ILE A 233 -4.50 16.11 2.22
C ILE A 233 -3.69 16.97 1.25
N ARG A 234 -4.31 17.50 0.22
CA ARG A 234 -3.64 18.41 -0.74
C ARG A 234 -3.11 19.70 -0.11
N ARG A 235 -3.66 20.15 1.01
CA ARG A 235 -3.18 21.35 1.74
C ARG A 235 -1.79 21.16 2.35
N ILE A 236 -1.45 19.94 2.75
CA ILE A 236 -0.19 19.61 3.44
C ILE A 236 0.78 18.81 2.57
N MET A 237 0.37 18.43 1.38
CA MET A 237 1.20 17.71 0.43
C MET A 237 2.30 18.59 -0.13
N ALA A 238 3.47 18.02 -0.43
CA ALA A 238 4.51 18.72 -1.16
C ALA A 238 3.97 19.22 -2.52
N PRO A 239 4.38 20.42 -2.99
CA PRO A 239 3.79 21.03 -4.19
C PRO A 239 4.06 20.27 -5.48
N TYR A 240 5.15 19.48 -5.55
CA TYR A 240 5.55 18.75 -6.75
C TYR A 240 5.95 17.30 -6.39
N PRO A 241 4.98 16.44 -6.00
CA PRO A 241 5.31 15.13 -5.42
C PRO A 241 5.78 14.12 -6.46
N LEU A 242 5.40 14.27 -7.73
CA LEU A 242 5.56 13.26 -8.77
C LEU A 242 6.55 13.71 -9.85
N PRO A 243 7.71 13.03 -10.01
CA PRO A 243 8.63 13.30 -11.11
C PRO A 243 8.01 12.99 -12.47
N THR A 244 8.25 13.84 -13.48
CA THR A 244 7.72 13.67 -14.84
C THR A 244 7.99 12.28 -15.44
N PRO A 245 9.22 11.69 -15.35
CA PRO A 245 9.46 10.35 -15.87
C PRO A 245 8.63 9.27 -15.20
N CYS A 246 8.34 9.41 -13.90
CA CYS A 246 7.50 8.46 -13.16
C CYS A 246 6.03 8.54 -13.61
N VAL A 247 5.55 9.76 -13.89
CA VAL A 247 4.21 9.98 -14.45
C VAL A 247 4.10 9.37 -15.83
N ALA A 248 5.10 9.55 -16.70
CA ALA A 248 5.13 8.95 -18.04
C ALA A 248 5.11 7.42 -17.97
N ALA A 249 5.91 6.81 -17.09
CA ALA A 249 5.89 5.36 -16.86
C ALA A 249 4.52 4.86 -16.38
N ALA A 250 3.87 5.61 -15.47
CA ALA A 250 2.52 5.27 -15.00
C ALA A 250 1.50 5.34 -16.12
N LEU A 251 1.51 6.38 -16.94
CA LEU A 251 0.59 6.53 -18.07
C LEU A 251 0.80 5.41 -19.11
N ALA A 252 2.04 5.01 -19.38
CA ALA A 252 2.33 3.88 -20.25
C ALA A 252 1.74 2.57 -19.70
N ALA A 253 1.93 2.28 -18.42
CA ALA A 253 1.36 1.09 -17.77
C ALA A 253 -0.19 1.12 -17.73
N LEU A 254 -0.79 2.30 -17.65
CA LEU A 254 -2.25 2.50 -17.63
C LEU A 254 -2.87 2.58 -19.04
N SER A 255 -2.08 2.52 -20.11
CA SER A 255 -2.58 2.40 -21.48
C SER A 255 -3.32 1.07 -21.69
N PRO A 256 -4.15 0.94 -22.74
CA PRO A 256 -4.85 -0.33 -23.00
C PRO A 256 -3.92 -1.55 -23.09
N SER A 257 -2.76 -1.42 -23.74
CA SER A 257 -1.75 -2.48 -23.83
C SER A 257 -1.09 -2.76 -22.48
N GLY A 258 -0.75 -1.72 -21.71
CA GLY A 258 -0.19 -1.86 -20.38
C GLY A 258 -1.16 -2.53 -19.39
N GLN A 259 -2.43 -2.18 -19.44
CA GLN A 259 -3.47 -2.84 -18.65
C GLN A 259 -3.65 -4.31 -19.03
N GLN A 260 -3.56 -4.64 -20.33
CA GLN A 260 -3.61 -6.04 -20.77
C GLN A 260 -2.43 -6.84 -20.23
N ALA A 261 -1.21 -6.32 -20.35
CA ALA A 261 -0.02 -6.95 -19.79
C ALA A 261 -0.11 -7.13 -18.27
N ALA A 262 -0.62 -6.13 -17.56
CA ALA A 262 -0.84 -6.25 -16.10
C ALA A 262 -1.82 -7.38 -15.76
N ARG A 263 -2.95 -7.51 -16.48
CA ARG A 263 -3.90 -8.61 -16.29
C ARG A 263 -3.26 -9.99 -16.51
N GLU A 264 -2.44 -10.13 -17.55
CA GLU A 264 -1.72 -11.37 -17.86
C GLU A 264 -0.72 -11.71 -16.76
N HIS A 265 0.07 -10.74 -16.29
CA HIS A 265 1.00 -10.95 -15.18
C HIS A 265 0.28 -11.31 -13.87
N ILE A 266 -0.83 -10.66 -13.56
CA ILE A 266 -1.65 -10.99 -12.37
C ILE A 266 -2.14 -12.45 -12.45
N ALA A 267 -2.63 -12.89 -13.63
CA ALA A 267 -3.08 -14.26 -13.82
C ALA A 267 -1.95 -15.27 -13.60
N ILE A 268 -0.76 -15.02 -14.17
CA ILE A 268 0.43 -15.87 -13.97
C ILE A 268 0.81 -15.91 -12.48
N VAL A 269 0.85 -14.76 -11.79
CA VAL A 269 1.19 -14.72 -10.36
C VAL A 269 0.19 -15.51 -9.53
N ARG A 270 -1.11 -15.44 -9.84
CA ARG A 270 -2.15 -16.20 -9.14
C ARG A 270 -2.00 -17.71 -9.35
N GLU A 271 -1.73 -18.13 -10.58
CA GLU A 271 -1.45 -19.54 -10.92
C GLU A 271 -0.19 -20.03 -10.19
N GLN A 272 0.88 -19.29 -10.30
CA GLN A 272 2.16 -19.62 -9.65
C GLN A 272 2.05 -19.61 -8.12
N ARG A 273 1.22 -18.75 -7.54
CA ARG A 273 0.92 -18.76 -6.09
C ARG A 273 0.26 -20.07 -5.67
N ALA A 274 -0.73 -20.52 -6.43
CA ALA A 274 -1.38 -21.79 -6.14
C ALA A 274 -0.41 -22.96 -6.25
N PHE A 275 0.36 -23.04 -7.34
CA PHE A 275 1.41 -24.03 -7.54
C PHE A 275 2.44 -24.02 -6.40
N MET A 276 2.98 -22.86 -6.05
CA MET A 276 3.98 -22.71 -4.99
C MET A 276 3.41 -23.09 -3.61
N SER A 277 2.15 -22.78 -3.35
CA SER A 277 1.49 -23.15 -2.09
C SER A 277 1.41 -24.66 -1.93
N GLU A 278 1.03 -25.39 -2.97
CA GLU A 278 0.99 -26.85 -2.99
C GLU A 278 2.40 -27.45 -2.90
N ALA A 279 3.31 -27.00 -3.76
CA ALA A 279 4.67 -27.54 -3.82
C ALA A 279 5.44 -27.32 -2.51
N LEU A 280 5.37 -26.11 -1.92
CA LEU A 280 6.05 -25.82 -0.65
C LEU A 280 5.50 -26.65 0.51
N SER A 281 4.21 -26.99 0.52
CA SER A 281 3.63 -27.83 1.58
C SER A 281 4.18 -29.25 1.60
N THR A 282 4.79 -29.70 0.52
CA THR A 282 5.45 -31.02 0.43
C THR A 282 6.94 -30.99 0.73
N VAL A 283 7.53 -29.79 0.88
CA VAL A 283 8.97 -29.63 1.17
C VAL A 283 9.26 -30.03 2.62
N PRO A 284 10.18 -30.97 2.87
CA PRO A 284 10.55 -31.35 4.21
C PRO A 284 11.07 -30.17 5.04
N GLY A 285 10.58 -30.04 6.27
CA GLY A 285 10.90 -28.91 7.14
C GLY A 285 9.99 -27.69 6.96
N VAL A 286 9.10 -27.69 5.98
CA VAL A 286 7.96 -26.77 5.91
C VAL A 286 6.83 -27.33 6.76
N ARG A 287 6.34 -26.55 7.72
CA ARG A 287 5.24 -26.94 8.61
C ARG A 287 3.88 -26.51 8.09
N GLU A 288 3.83 -25.34 7.49
CA GLU A 288 2.59 -24.73 7.03
C GLU A 288 2.89 -23.66 5.97
N VAL A 289 2.09 -23.61 4.94
CA VAL A 289 2.01 -22.49 4.00
C VAL A 289 0.71 -21.75 4.29
N LEU A 290 0.80 -20.49 4.73
CA LEU A 290 -0.38 -19.72 5.07
C LEU A 290 -1.19 -19.38 3.81
N PRO A 291 -2.53 -19.43 3.85
CA PRO A 291 -3.38 -18.96 2.77
C PRO A 291 -3.07 -17.51 2.40
N SER A 292 -3.05 -17.21 1.11
CA SER A 292 -2.68 -15.88 0.64
C SER A 292 -3.48 -15.45 -0.59
N ASP A 293 -3.92 -14.18 -0.57
CA ASP A 293 -4.54 -13.47 -1.68
C ASP A 293 -3.62 -12.38 -2.26
N THR A 294 -2.30 -12.48 -1.96
CA THR A 294 -1.28 -11.51 -2.39
C THR A 294 -0.38 -12.10 -3.48
N ASN A 295 0.68 -11.37 -3.83
CA ASN A 295 1.77 -11.87 -4.67
C ASN A 295 2.92 -12.52 -3.87
N PHE A 296 2.65 -13.03 -2.68
CA PHE A 296 3.62 -13.72 -1.83
C PHE A 296 2.94 -14.78 -0.98
N LEU A 297 3.74 -15.68 -0.40
CA LEU A 297 3.33 -16.65 0.61
C LEU A 297 4.12 -16.42 1.89
N ALA A 298 3.45 -16.52 3.05
CA ALA A 298 4.10 -16.67 4.33
C ALA A 298 4.20 -18.16 4.65
N VAL A 299 5.43 -18.66 4.83
CA VAL A 299 5.74 -20.08 4.96
C VAL A 299 6.38 -20.31 6.31
N ARG A 300 5.84 -21.23 7.11
CA ARG A 300 6.36 -21.65 8.41
C ARG A 300 7.31 -22.83 8.25
N PHE A 301 8.40 -22.79 8.96
CA PHE A 301 9.43 -23.83 8.93
C PHE A 301 9.70 -24.40 10.33
N ASP A 302 10.22 -25.62 10.39
CA ASP A 302 10.79 -26.19 11.61
C ASP A 302 11.99 -25.34 12.10
N ASP A 303 12.82 -24.90 11.15
CA ASP A 303 13.92 -23.96 11.35
C ASP A 303 13.92 -22.90 10.24
N ALA A 304 13.18 -21.83 10.46
CA ALA A 304 13.14 -20.70 9.53
C ALA A 304 14.49 -19.96 9.42
N GLY A 305 15.36 -20.08 10.43
CA GLY A 305 16.69 -19.50 10.39
C GLY A 305 17.59 -20.23 9.40
N ALA A 306 17.62 -21.57 9.46
CA ALA A 306 18.35 -22.40 8.52
C ALA A 306 17.79 -22.25 7.07
N ALA A 307 16.47 -22.22 6.91
CA ALA A 307 15.84 -21.99 5.61
C ALA A 307 16.25 -20.65 5.02
N TYR A 308 16.23 -19.58 5.82
CA TYR A 308 16.65 -18.24 5.39
C TYR A 308 18.12 -18.22 4.94
N GLN A 309 19.02 -18.80 5.75
CA GLN A 309 20.44 -18.87 5.43
C GLN A 309 20.71 -19.68 4.15
N ARG A 310 20.01 -20.80 3.97
CA ARG A 310 20.16 -21.64 2.78
C ARG A 310 19.74 -20.91 1.50
N LEU A 311 18.58 -20.25 1.52
CA LEU A 311 18.12 -19.42 0.40
C LEU A 311 19.11 -18.30 0.09
N GLN A 312 19.62 -17.63 1.13
CA GLN A 312 20.61 -16.55 0.97
C GLN A 312 21.93 -17.06 0.35
N GLN A 313 22.42 -18.22 0.77
CA GLN A 313 23.62 -18.85 0.20
C GLN A 313 23.46 -19.22 -1.27
N ALA A 314 22.23 -19.57 -1.69
CA ALA A 314 21.87 -19.81 -3.08
C ALA A 314 21.60 -18.52 -3.88
N GLY A 315 21.83 -17.33 -3.30
CA GLY A 315 21.56 -16.04 -3.94
C GLY A 315 20.08 -15.66 -3.99
N ILE A 316 19.21 -16.34 -3.24
CA ILE A 316 17.77 -16.09 -3.20
C ILE A 316 17.44 -15.23 -1.99
N VAL A 317 16.96 -14.01 -2.23
CA VAL A 317 16.62 -13.06 -1.16
C VAL A 317 15.13 -13.11 -0.88
N VAL A 318 14.74 -13.55 0.32
CA VAL A 318 13.37 -13.58 0.81
C VAL A 318 13.21 -12.64 2.01
N ARG A 319 11.98 -12.36 2.42
CA ARG A 319 11.74 -11.49 3.57
C ARG A 319 11.68 -12.28 4.87
N ASP A 320 12.57 -11.97 5.79
CA ASP A 320 12.49 -12.43 7.18
C ASP A 320 11.33 -11.70 7.89
N VAL A 321 10.31 -12.46 8.30
CA VAL A 321 9.15 -11.97 9.04
C VAL A 321 9.08 -12.49 10.46
N ARG A 322 10.11 -13.18 10.95
CA ARG A 322 10.17 -13.78 12.30
C ARG A 322 10.04 -12.78 13.46
N ARG A 323 10.30 -11.51 13.19
CA ARG A 323 10.11 -10.43 14.18
C ARG A 323 8.65 -10.05 14.43
N TYR A 324 7.74 -10.47 13.53
CA TYR A 324 6.33 -10.15 13.70
C TYR A 324 5.65 -11.13 14.66
N PRO A 325 4.65 -10.67 15.44
CA PRO A 325 3.88 -11.57 16.29
C PRO A 325 3.23 -12.67 15.46
N LYS A 326 3.13 -13.88 16.05
CA LYS A 326 2.56 -15.08 15.42
C LYS A 326 3.29 -15.62 14.18
N LEU A 327 4.44 -15.03 13.78
CA LEU A 327 5.24 -15.42 12.61
C LEU A 327 6.71 -15.72 12.96
N LYS A 328 7.01 -16.06 14.22
CA LYS A 328 8.40 -16.30 14.71
C LYS A 328 9.15 -17.41 13.97
N ASP A 329 8.45 -18.23 13.24
CA ASP A 329 8.91 -19.40 12.50
C ASP A 329 8.67 -19.28 10.99
N ALA A 330 8.37 -18.06 10.49
CA ALA A 330 7.96 -17.86 9.11
C ALA A 330 8.93 -16.98 8.30
N LEU A 331 8.98 -17.26 7.01
CA LEU A 331 9.56 -16.40 5.98
C LEU A 331 8.46 -15.99 5.01
N ARG A 332 8.56 -14.78 4.44
CA ARG A 332 7.68 -14.34 3.37
C ARG A 332 8.41 -14.45 2.04
N ILE A 333 7.89 -15.27 1.14
CA ILE A 333 8.44 -15.56 -0.18
C ILE A 333 7.55 -14.91 -1.23
N THR A 334 8.09 -13.98 -2.00
CA THR A 334 7.36 -13.38 -3.14
C THR A 334 7.25 -14.38 -4.27
N ILE A 335 6.12 -14.43 -4.94
CA ILE A 335 5.92 -15.24 -6.13
C ILE A 335 6.68 -14.61 -7.28
N GLY A 336 7.66 -15.33 -7.80
CA GLY A 336 8.47 -14.95 -8.94
C GLY A 336 7.96 -15.55 -10.26
N THR A 337 8.82 -15.52 -11.28
CA THR A 337 8.61 -16.28 -12.51
C THR A 337 8.64 -17.78 -12.23
N PRO A 338 8.11 -18.65 -13.14
CA PRO A 338 8.20 -20.09 -12.97
C PRO A 338 9.63 -20.60 -12.69
N ASP A 339 10.63 -20.04 -13.37
CA ASP A 339 12.03 -20.42 -13.19
C ASP A 339 12.59 -19.99 -11.81
N GLU A 340 12.23 -18.79 -11.34
CA GLU A 340 12.61 -18.32 -9.99
C GLU A 340 11.95 -19.17 -8.91
N ASN A 341 10.68 -19.51 -9.08
CA ASN A 341 9.93 -20.36 -8.16
C ASN A 341 10.52 -21.78 -8.10
N ALA A 342 10.90 -22.36 -9.25
CA ALA A 342 11.56 -23.65 -9.32
C ALA A 342 12.90 -23.66 -8.57
N LYS A 343 13.69 -22.60 -8.66
CA LYS A 343 14.95 -22.45 -7.90
C LYS A 343 14.72 -22.40 -6.40
N VAL A 344 13.68 -21.69 -5.94
CA VAL A 344 13.29 -21.67 -4.51
C VAL A 344 12.99 -23.07 -4.02
N LEU A 345 12.15 -23.83 -4.75
CA LEU A 345 11.77 -25.20 -4.40
C LEU A 345 12.97 -26.15 -4.39
N ALA A 346 13.83 -26.11 -5.41
CA ALA A 346 15.04 -26.93 -5.49
C ALA A 346 15.96 -26.66 -4.28
N THR A 347 16.21 -25.39 -3.98
CA THR A 347 17.07 -24.97 -2.87
C THR A 347 16.55 -25.46 -1.51
N LEU A 348 15.25 -25.39 -1.28
CA LEU A 348 14.63 -25.84 -0.03
C LEU A 348 14.62 -27.38 0.09
N ASN A 349 14.38 -28.11 -1.00
CA ASN A 349 14.42 -29.57 -1.02
C ASN A 349 15.82 -30.14 -0.71
N GLU A 350 16.89 -29.49 -1.16
CA GLU A 350 18.28 -29.89 -0.87
C GLU A 350 18.67 -29.78 0.61
N MET A 351 17.94 -28.99 1.42
CA MET A 351 18.18 -28.88 2.86
C MET A 351 18.04 -30.22 3.59
N THR A 352 17.23 -31.11 3.07
CA THR A 352 16.89 -32.40 3.69
C THR A 352 17.92 -33.47 3.38
N LEU A 353 18.50 -33.44 2.18
CA LEU A 353 19.52 -34.42 1.78
C LEU A 353 20.79 -34.33 2.63
N ASN A 354 21.16 -33.13 3.05
CA ASN A 354 22.36 -32.92 3.89
C ASN A 354 22.16 -33.27 5.37
N LYS A 355 20.90 -33.34 5.87
CA LYS A 355 20.61 -33.79 7.26
C LYS A 355 20.61 -35.32 7.42
N VAL A 356 20.45 -36.04 6.32
CA VAL A 356 20.46 -37.54 6.32
C VAL A 356 21.89 -38.09 6.21
N GLN A 357 22.85 -37.26 5.80
CA GLN A 357 24.27 -37.63 5.61
C GLN A 357 25.21 -37.16 6.76
N ALA A 358 24.68 -36.42 7.74
CA ALA A 358 25.41 -35.96 8.92
C ALA A 358 24.90 -36.71 10.19
#